data_42376b454788b56b8b57ecdb54cdf2d7
#
_entry.id   42376b454788b56b8b57ecdb54cdf2d7
#
_cell.length_a   1.000
_cell.length_b   1.000
_cell.length_c   1.000
_cell.angle_alpha   90.00
_cell.angle_beta   90.00
_cell.angle_gamma   90.00
#
_symmetry.space_group_name_H-M   'P 1'
#
loop_
_entity.id
_entity.type
_entity.pdbx_description
1 polymer ?
#
loop_
_entity_poly.entity_id
_entity_poly.type
_entity_poly.pdbx_seq_one_letter_code
_entity_poly.pdbx_strand_id
1 'polypeptide(L)'
;MHVAYLATTAEGQPNDAFVGDLPFATDVAAVFHTGGTTGTPKLAAHTHDNEISDAWMIAANGPLRNHETVVFAALPLFHVNALVVTLLAPLFNGHHVVWAGPQGYRDPALYTHFWRLVQHYRVTAMSAVPTVYAALAGCQVDADISSLRLAFVGASPLPRAVRDSFESATGIRLVEGYGLTEATCASTLSFPDHSRPGAVGQRLPYLQMKVAEVDAHGQWVDLPPGQVGTLAIKGPTVFPGYVTGRGPDGPRLDHMGKVRDGWLDTGDLARLDDDGFVYLTGRAKDLIIRGGHNIDPADIENTLLTHPAVTGAQAVGRPDIHSGEVPVAFVTLAPGAVTTSEELRDWARDHVPEQAAAPRAVTILQALPVTHVGKAFKPALRAAATRDAVAQALRGVPCVRSVRGVVEHGAVIAVVGLAEGADDTPVKDTLDHFSIGWRAEVDR
;
A
#
# COMPACT_ATOMS: atom_id res chain seq x y z
N MET A 1 -3.23 31.58 9.02
CA MET A 1 -3.21 30.21 9.61
C MET A 1 -2.29 30.27 10.82
N HIS A 2 -2.81 30.06 12.02
CA HIS A 2 -1.97 29.98 13.23
C HIS A 2 -1.47 28.54 13.35
N VAL A 3 -0.15 28.36 13.34
CA VAL A 3 0.50 27.08 13.60
C VAL A 3 0.95 27.12 15.07
N ALA A 4 0.40 26.23 15.89
CA ALA A 4 0.87 26.03 17.26
C ALA A 4 1.73 24.73 17.30
N TYR A 5 2.87 24.84 18.01
CA TYR A 5 3.71 23.67 18.27
C TYR A 5 3.13 22.91 19.46
N LEU A 6 2.83 21.64 19.28
CA LEU A 6 2.22 20.79 20.32
C LEU A 6 3.00 20.82 21.63
N ALA A 7 4.33 20.69 21.58
CA ALA A 7 5.18 20.71 22.75
C ALA A 7 5.02 22.02 23.56
N THR A 8 5.14 23.17 22.91
CA THR A 8 4.99 24.47 23.57
C THR A 8 3.58 24.71 24.11
N THR A 9 2.56 24.21 23.39
CA THR A 9 1.18 24.32 23.85
C THR A 9 0.90 23.41 25.03
N ALA A 10 1.50 22.21 25.06
CA ALA A 10 1.33 21.23 26.13
C ALA A 10 1.97 21.68 27.45
N GLU A 11 3.10 22.41 27.40
CA GLU A 11 3.81 22.92 28.61
C GLU A 11 2.93 23.83 29.49
N GLY A 12 1.94 24.48 28.90
CA GLY A 12 1.01 25.36 29.61
C GLY A 12 -0.30 24.72 30.05
N GLN A 13 -0.51 23.42 29.79
CA GLN A 13 -1.75 22.73 30.12
C GLN A 13 -1.68 22.03 31.49
N PRO A 14 -2.80 21.91 32.21
CA PRO A 14 -2.90 21.03 33.38
C PRO A 14 -2.52 19.60 33.02
N ASN A 15 -1.79 18.92 33.89
CA ASN A 15 -1.33 17.55 33.66
C ASN A 15 -1.98 16.51 34.60
N ASP A 16 -2.90 16.93 35.43
CA ASP A 16 -3.57 16.16 36.48
C ASP A 16 -5.01 15.76 36.12
N ALA A 17 -5.67 16.49 35.21
CA ALA A 17 -7.01 16.16 34.76
C ALA A 17 -7.27 16.71 33.34
N PHE A 18 -8.13 16.00 32.59
CA PHE A 18 -8.67 16.53 31.34
C PHE A 18 -9.67 17.65 31.67
N VAL A 19 -9.44 18.81 31.06
CA VAL A 19 -10.31 20.00 31.24
C VAL A 19 -11.09 20.23 29.95
N GLY A 20 -12.38 19.96 29.97
CA GLY A 20 -13.29 20.14 28.85
C GLY A 20 -14.39 19.10 28.83
N ASP A 21 -15.32 19.23 27.89
CA ASP A 21 -16.34 18.22 27.65
C ASP A 21 -15.70 16.99 27.01
N LEU A 22 -16.11 15.81 27.45
CA LEU A 22 -15.65 14.57 26.82
C LEU A 22 -16.26 14.47 25.43
N PRO A 23 -15.47 14.04 24.42
CA PRO A 23 -16.00 13.86 23.08
C PRO A 23 -17.05 12.74 23.03
N PHE A 24 -18.01 12.87 22.14
CA PHE A 24 -18.92 11.77 21.83
C PHE A 24 -18.21 10.71 20.98
N ALA A 25 -18.66 9.47 21.07
CA ALA A 25 -18.14 8.36 20.28
C ALA A 25 -18.17 8.63 18.76
N THR A 26 -19.16 9.39 18.32
CA THR A 26 -19.38 9.77 16.92
C THR A 26 -18.62 11.02 16.47
N ASP A 27 -17.97 11.73 17.39
CA ASP A 27 -17.14 12.89 17.01
C ASP A 27 -15.93 12.45 16.20
N VAL A 28 -15.50 13.30 15.26
CA VAL A 28 -14.30 13.04 14.47
C VAL A 28 -13.08 13.20 15.35
N ALA A 29 -12.39 12.09 15.60
CA ALA A 29 -11.17 12.02 16.39
C ALA A 29 -9.95 12.40 15.58
N ALA A 30 -9.87 11.92 14.33
CA ALA A 30 -8.75 12.18 13.44
C ALA A 30 -9.17 12.23 11.97
N VAL A 31 -8.30 12.83 11.16
CA VAL A 31 -8.45 12.88 9.71
C VAL A 31 -7.13 12.42 9.09
N PHE A 32 -7.20 11.32 8.35
CA PHE A 32 -6.04 10.75 7.68
C PHE A 32 -6.09 10.96 6.18
N HIS A 33 -4.97 11.31 5.65
CA HIS A 33 -4.76 11.41 4.23
C HIS A 33 -4.65 9.99 3.64
N THR A 34 -5.51 9.66 2.70
CA THR A 34 -5.40 8.40 1.96
C THR A 34 -4.43 8.57 0.80
N GLY A 35 -3.44 7.70 0.74
CA GLY A 35 -2.52 7.63 -0.39
C GLY A 35 -3.21 7.08 -1.64
N GLY A 36 -4.18 7.83 -2.16
CA GLY A 36 -4.78 7.50 -3.43
C GLY A 36 -3.71 7.54 -4.53
N THR A 37 -3.47 6.43 -5.22
CA THR A 37 -2.61 6.39 -6.40
C THR A 37 -3.23 7.13 -7.59
N THR A 38 -4.38 7.78 -7.39
CA THR A 38 -5.26 8.28 -8.46
C THR A 38 -5.76 9.70 -8.23
N GLY A 39 -4.96 10.65 -7.69
CA GLY A 39 -5.41 12.04 -7.63
C GLY A 39 -5.05 12.81 -6.37
N THR A 40 -5.75 13.92 -6.16
CA THR A 40 -5.65 14.69 -4.93
C THR A 40 -5.91 13.76 -3.74
N PRO A 41 -5.03 13.73 -2.73
CA PRO A 41 -5.21 12.89 -1.56
C PRO A 41 -6.57 13.19 -0.91
N LYS A 42 -7.34 12.13 -0.66
CA LYS A 42 -8.60 12.24 0.07
C LYS A 42 -8.30 12.24 1.57
N LEU A 43 -9.12 12.93 2.32
CA LEU A 43 -9.03 13.02 3.77
C LEU A 43 -10.11 12.13 4.38
N ALA A 44 -9.75 10.94 4.83
CA ALA A 44 -10.66 10.02 5.52
C ALA A 44 -10.81 10.44 6.98
N ALA A 45 -12.04 10.62 7.43
CA ALA A 45 -12.34 10.93 8.82
C ALA A 45 -12.50 9.63 9.62
N HIS A 46 -11.98 9.62 10.85
CA HIS A 46 -12.24 8.56 11.84
C HIS A 46 -12.95 9.17 13.04
N THR A 47 -13.94 8.48 13.55
CA THR A 47 -14.57 8.81 14.83
C THR A 47 -13.79 8.20 15.99
N HIS A 48 -14.03 8.68 17.22
CA HIS A 48 -13.51 8.04 18.42
C HIS A 48 -13.91 6.57 18.49
N ASP A 49 -15.17 6.24 18.12
CA ASP A 49 -15.66 4.86 18.10
C ASP A 49 -14.91 3.99 17.10
N ASN A 50 -14.59 4.50 15.91
CA ASN A 50 -13.79 3.77 14.92
C ASN A 50 -12.42 3.39 15.49
N GLU A 51 -11.69 4.37 16.06
CA GLU A 51 -10.32 4.16 16.54
C GLU A 51 -10.28 3.27 17.78
N ILE A 52 -11.21 3.48 18.72
CA ILE A 52 -11.33 2.66 19.92
C ILE A 52 -11.71 1.22 19.57
N SER A 53 -12.67 1.03 18.67
CA SER A 53 -13.10 -0.31 18.25
C SER A 53 -11.96 -1.08 17.60
N ASP A 54 -11.22 -0.47 16.67
CA ASP A 54 -10.11 -1.13 15.98
C ASP A 54 -8.96 -1.43 16.95
N ALA A 55 -8.55 -0.45 17.75
CA ALA A 55 -7.49 -0.63 18.73
C ALA A 55 -7.83 -1.74 19.75
N TRP A 56 -9.09 -1.78 20.22
CA TRP A 56 -9.56 -2.81 21.13
C TRP A 56 -9.57 -4.20 20.46
N MET A 57 -10.05 -4.31 19.21
CA MET A 57 -10.07 -5.58 18.49
C MET A 57 -8.67 -6.13 18.27
N ILE A 58 -7.69 -5.28 17.95
CA ILE A 58 -6.29 -5.68 17.84
C ILE A 58 -5.77 -6.12 19.21
N ALA A 59 -5.99 -5.34 20.25
CA ALA A 59 -5.52 -5.61 21.60
C ALA A 59 -6.11 -6.92 22.16
N ALA A 60 -7.43 -7.10 22.01
CA ALA A 60 -8.14 -8.26 22.51
C ALA A 60 -7.82 -9.56 21.75
N ASN A 61 -7.49 -9.44 20.46
CA ASN A 61 -7.23 -10.58 19.59
C ASN A 61 -5.72 -10.80 19.32
N GLY A 62 -4.87 -9.86 19.72
CA GLY A 62 -3.44 -9.96 19.51
C GLY A 62 -2.77 -11.07 20.33
N PRO A 63 -1.64 -11.63 19.85
CA PRO A 63 -0.91 -12.71 20.53
C PRO A 63 -0.16 -12.22 21.77
N LEU A 64 -0.04 -10.92 22.01
CA LEU A 64 0.67 -10.31 23.13
C LEU A 64 -0.32 -9.87 24.20
N ARG A 65 -0.42 -10.62 25.30
CA ARG A 65 -1.38 -10.34 26.37
C ARG A 65 -0.75 -10.10 27.75
N ASN A 66 0.58 -10.09 27.83
CA ASN A 66 1.28 -9.87 29.11
C ASN A 66 1.75 -8.42 29.25
N HIS A 67 1.79 -7.95 30.49
CA HIS A 67 2.21 -6.57 30.82
C HIS A 67 3.71 -6.28 30.55
N GLU A 68 4.50 -7.31 30.22
CA GLU A 68 5.92 -7.14 29.88
C GLU A 68 6.14 -6.83 28.39
N THR A 69 5.05 -6.59 27.64
CA THR A 69 5.14 -6.31 26.21
C THR A 69 5.69 -4.92 25.97
N VAL A 70 6.73 -4.86 25.15
CA VAL A 70 7.35 -3.61 24.68
C VAL A 70 7.21 -3.54 23.16
N VAL A 71 6.49 -2.56 22.66
CA VAL A 71 6.25 -2.35 21.23
C VAL A 71 7.18 -1.28 20.70
N PHE A 72 7.92 -1.58 19.64
CA PHE A 72 8.74 -0.60 18.94
C PHE A 72 7.92 0.11 17.86
N ALA A 73 7.74 1.42 18.02
CA ALA A 73 6.96 2.27 17.13
C ALA A 73 7.90 3.22 16.35
N ALA A 74 7.98 3.02 15.04
CA ALA A 74 8.85 3.79 14.17
C ALA A 74 8.20 4.19 12.83
N LEU A 75 6.93 3.85 12.63
CA LEU A 75 6.13 4.35 11.52
C LEU A 75 5.63 5.78 11.82
N PRO A 76 5.43 6.62 10.80
CA PRO A 76 5.00 8.00 11.00
C PRO A 76 3.54 8.08 11.47
N LEU A 77 3.24 8.93 12.47
CA LEU A 77 1.91 9.09 13.07
C LEU A 77 0.82 9.59 12.11
N PHE A 78 1.18 10.14 10.96
CA PHE A 78 0.21 10.48 9.93
C PHE A 78 -0.32 9.25 9.16
N HIS A 79 0.11 8.06 9.53
CA HIS A 79 -0.37 6.79 8.98
C HIS A 79 -1.08 5.98 10.07
N VAL A 80 -2.25 5.43 9.72
CA VAL A 80 -3.14 4.70 10.66
C VAL A 80 -2.46 3.54 11.38
N ASN A 81 -1.50 2.83 10.74
CA ASN A 81 -0.74 1.76 11.40
C ASN A 81 0.04 2.30 12.61
N ALA A 82 0.67 3.47 12.48
CA ALA A 82 1.42 4.06 13.59
C ALA A 82 0.51 4.41 14.77
N LEU A 83 -0.63 5.05 14.49
CA LEU A 83 -1.57 5.43 15.55
C LEU A 83 -2.24 4.21 16.17
N VAL A 84 -2.85 3.34 15.37
CA VAL A 84 -3.73 2.28 15.89
C VAL A 84 -2.92 1.07 16.35
N VAL A 85 -2.05 0.50 15.47
CA VAL A 85 -1.36 -0.76 15.77
C VAL A 85 -0.21 -0.59 16.76
N THR A 86 0.55 0.52 16.65
CA THR A 86 1.76 0.67 17.48
C THR A 86 1.61 1.66 18.64
N LEU A 87 0.46 2.31 18.78
CA LEU A 87 0.18 3.19 19.91
C LEU A 87 -1.12 2.84 20.64
N LEU A 88 -2.30 2.98 20.01
CA LEU A 88 -3.58 2.82 20.73
C LEU A 88 -3.80 1.37 21.20
N ALA A 89 -3.61 0.38 20.34
CA ALA A 89 -3.81 -1.02 20.72
C ALA A 89 -2.85 -1.47 21.85
N PRO A 90 -1.54 -1.16 21.84
CA PRO A 90 -0.67 -1.39 22.99
C PRO A 90 -1.16 -0.72 24.28
N LEU A 91 -1.63 0.53 24.21
CA LEU A 91 -2.10 1.25 25.40
C LEU A 91 -3.33 0.59 26.03
N PHE A 92 -4.23 0.00 25.26
CA PHE A 92 -5.36 -0.80 25.79
C PHE A 92 -4.93 -1.93 26.70
N ASN A 93 -3.77 -2.55 26.44
CA ASN A 93 -3.25 -3.64 27.22
C ASN A 93 -2.22 -3.19 28.28
N GLY A 94 -1.99 -1.86 28.45
CA GLY A 94 -0.99 -1.32 29.35
C GLY A 94 0.44 -1.66 28.93
N HIS A 95 0.68 -1.85 27.65
CA HIS A 95 1.99 -2.17 27.11
C HIS A 95 2.88 -0.92 27.04
N HIS A 96 4.19 -1.14 27.13
CA HIS A 96 5.16 -0.08 26.91
C HIS A 96 5.38 0.14 25.40
N VAL A 97 5.37 1.41 24.97
CA VAL A 97 5.69 1.81 23.60
C VAL A 97 7.00 2.58 23.56
N VAL A 98 7.96 2.09 22.80
CA VAL A 98 9.23 2.77 22.54
C VAL A 98 9.12 3.49 21.20
N TRP A 99 9.14 4.82 21.24
CA TRP A 99 9.00 5.66 20.04
C TRP A 99 10.37 6.03 19.47
N ALA A 100 10.64 5.70 18.20
CA ALA A 100 11.93 5.90 17.53
C ALA A 100 12.16 7.34 17.03
N GLY A 101 11.38 8.30 17.52
CA GLY A 101 11.52 9.71 17.15
C GLY A 101 10.81 10.07 15.82
N PRO A 102 10.91 11.36 15.41
CA PRO A 102 10.10 11.89 14.29
C PRO A 102 10.41 11.29 12.93
N GLN A 103 11.65 10.84 12.72
CA GLN A 103 12.07 10.22 11.46
C GLN A 103 11.70 8.73 11.39
N GLY A 104 11.73 8.02 12.54
CA GLY A 104 11.44 6.60 12.60
C GLY A 104 12.26 5.80 11.59
N TYR A 105 11.60 4.89 10.87
CA TYR A 105 12.26 4.07 9.82
C TYR A 105 12.80 4.84 8.62
N ARG A 106 12.59 6.16 8.54
CA ARG A 106 13.20 7.01 7.50
C ARG A 106 14.60 7.50 7.87
N ASP A 107 15.01 7.32 9.13
CA ASP A 107 16.35 7.67 9.58
C ASP A 107 17.32 6.53 9.25
N PRO A 108 18.31 6.73 8.35
CA PRO A 108 19.32 5.71 8.07
C PRO A 108 20.13 5.28 9.31
N ALA A 109 20.32 6.20 10.28
CA ALA A 109 21.03 5.90 11.50
C ALA A 109 20.31 4.86 12.38
N LEU A 110 18.96 4.78 12.27
CA LEU A 110 18.19 3.78 12.99
C LEU A 110 18.64 2.36 12.65
N TYR A 111 18.88 2.06 11.35
CA TYR A 111 19.27 0.73 10.91
C TYR A 111 20.64 0.30 11.44
N THR A 112 21.55 1.24 11.62
CA THR A 112 22.90 0.99 12.19
C THR A 112 22.83 0.52 13.66
N HIS A 113 21.79 0.94 14.39
CA HIS A 113 21.67 0.70 15.82
C HIS A 113 20.44 -0.16 16.19
N PHE A 114 19.69 -0.61 15.21
CA PHE A 114 18.36 -1.19 15.41
C PHE A 114 18.38 -2.37 16.40
N TRP A 115 19.24 -3.34 16.18
CA TRP A 115 19.29 -4.53 17.03
C TRP A 115 19.75 -4.23 18.45
N ARG A 116 20.62 -3.24 18.64
CA ARG A 116 21.02 -2.76 19.98
C ARG A 116 19.88 -2.04 20.70
N LEU A 117 19.02 -1.32 19.97
CA LEU A 117 17.79 -0.75 20.54
C LEU A 117 16.80 -1.84 20.94
N VAL A 118 16.64 -2.88 20.12
CA VAL A 118 15.81 -4.05 20.46
C VAL A 118 16.31 -4.68 21.77
N GLN A 119 17.61 -4.91 21.92
CA GLN A 119 18.20 -5.42 23.14
C GLN A 119 18.01 -4.46 24.33
N HIS A 120 18.34 -3.19 24.15
CA HIS A 120 18.33 -2.19 25.23
C HIS A 120 16.93 -2.03 25.85
N TYR A 121 15.92 -1.91 25.01
CA TYR A 121 14.52 -1.74 25.45
C TYR A 121 13.78 -3.07 25.64
N ARG A 122 14.44 -4.21 25.39
CA ARG A 122 13.82 -5.54 25.43
C ARG A 122 12.55 -5.60 24.59
N VAL A 123 12.61 -5.05 23.38
CA VAL A 123 11.48 -4.98 22.45
C VAL A 123 10.93 -6.37 22.19
N THR A 124 9.62 -6.53 22.33
CA THR A 124 8.93 -7.81 22.13
C THR A 124 8.13 -7.87 20.83
N ALA A 125 7.74 -6.71 20.32
CA ALA A 125 6.99 -6.59 19.06
C ALA A 125 7.37 -5.36 18.28
N MET A 126 7.23 -5.43 16.96
CA MET A 126 7.38 -4.30 16.05
C MET A 126 6.39 -4.39 14.91
N SER A 127 6.08 -3.26 14.28
CA SER A 127 5.31 -3.21 13.03
C SER A 127 6.06 -2.37 12.00
N ALA A 128 6.15 -2.89 10.79
CA ALA A 128 6.79 -2.20 9.68
C ALA A 128 6.20 -2.61 8.31
N VAL A 129 6.65 -1.92 7.28
CA VAL A 129 6.35 -2.23 5.88
C VAL A 129 7.43 -3.15 5.28
N PRO A 130 7.16 -3.90 4.19
CA PRO A 130 8.11 -4.84 3.62
C PRO A 130 9.50 -4.26 3.31
N THR A 131 9.58 -3.00 2.86
CA THR A 131 10.86 -2.33 2.56
C THR A 131 11.75 -2.16 3.79
N VAL A 132 11.16 -1.97 4.97
CA VAL A 132 11.88 -1.92 6.24
C VAL A 132 12.44 -3.29 6.61
N TYR A 133 11.65 -4.35 6.45
CA TYR A 133 12.11 -5.71 6.71
C TYR A 133 13.21 -6.14 5.74
N ALA A 134 13.12 -5.74 4.47
CA ALA A 134 14.19 -5.96 3.50
C ALA A 134 15.50 -5.27 3.93
N ALA A 135 15.43 -4.02 4.40
CA ALA A 135 16.59 -3.29 4.90
C ALA A 135 17.17 -3.93 6.16
N LEU A 136 16.31 -4.32 7.12
CA LEU A 136 16.74 -4.97 8.38
C LEU A 136 17.35 -6.35 8.14
N ALA A 137 16.89 -7.11 7.15
CA ALA A 137 17.49 -8.39 6.77
C ALA A 137 18.93 -8.24 6.28
N GLY A 138 19.29 -7.07 5.72
CA GLY A 138 20.66 -6.74 5.34
C GLY A 138 21.55 -6.23 6.49
N CYS A 139 20.98 -5.96 7.68
CA CYS A 139 21.71 -5.50 8.83
C CYS A 139 22.22 -6.69 9.66
N GLN A 140 23.52 -6.68 9.98
CA GLN A 140 24.08 -7.71 10.88
C GLN A 140 23.40 -7.66 12.26
N VAL A 141 22.89 -8.79 12.73
CA VAL A 141 22.34 -8.93 14.08
C VAL A 141 23.52 -8.97 15.07
N ASP A 142 23.84 -7.84 15.67
CA ASP A 142 24.99 -7.63 16.55
C ASP A 142 24.60 -7.51 18.04
N ALA A 143 23.39 -7.92 18.40
CA ALA A 143 22.83 -7.78 19.73
C ALA A 143 21.92 -8.97 20.10
N ASP A 144 21.58 -9.12 21.39
CA ASP A 144 20.60 -10.09 21.85
C ASP A 144 19.17 -9.63 21.50
N ILE A 145 18.56 -10.32 20.57
CA ILE A 145 17.19 -10.05 20.12
C ILE A 145 16.17 -11.09 20.61
N SER A 146 16.54 -11.91 21.61
CA SER A 146 15.67 -13.01 22.12
C SER A 146 14.36 -12.50 22.72
N SER A 147 14.27 -11.23 23.08
CA SER A 147 13.02 -10.59 23.51
C SER A 147 12.02 -10.37 22.36
N LEU A 148 12.48 -10.20 21.11
CA LEU A 148 11.61 -9.94 19.96
C LEU A 148 10.92 -11.23 19.51
N ARG A 149 9.60 -11.27 19.66
CA ARG A 149 8.76 -12.44 19.38
C ARG A 149 7.84 -12.25 18.20
N LEU A 150 7.49 -11.00 17.87
CA LEU A 150 6.52 -10.68 16.82
C LEU A 150 7.00 -9.53 15.95
N ALA A 151 6.91 -9.73 14.67
CA ALA A 151 7.16 -8.72 13.66
C ALA A 151 5.94 -8.65 12.71
N PHE A 152 5.12 -7.61 12.89
CA PHE A 152 3.94 -7.40 12.07
C PHE A 152 4.29 -6.69 10.77
N VAL A 153 3.73 -7.17 9.67
CA VAL A 153 3.88 -6.56 8.35
C VAL A 153 2.51 -6.30 7.74
N GLY A 154 2.36 -5.12 7.17
CA GLY A 154 1.13 -4.72 6.51
C GLY A 154 1.36 -3.57 5.54
N ALA A 155 0.26 -2.96 5.11
CA ALA A 155 0.22 -1.80 4.23
C ALA A 155 0.61 -2.06 2.77
N SER A 156 1.28 -3.15 2.43
CA SER A 156 1.57 -3.61 1.07
C SER A 156 1.85 -5.12 1.07
N PRO A 157 1.71 -5.81 -0.07
CA PRO A 157 2.03 -7.23 -0.17
C PRO A 157 3.47 -7.51 0.30
N LEU A 158 3.65 -8.60 1.04
CA LEU A 158 4.97 -9.04 1.51
C LEU A 158 5.58 -10.01 0.47
N PRO A 159 6.66 -9.61 -0.24
CA PRO A 159 7.35 -10.52 -1.13
C PRO A 159 7.94 -11.70 -0.35
N ARG A 160 7.81 -12.90 -0.92
CA ARG A 160 8.33 -14.12 -0.30
C ARG A 160 9.85 -14.04 -0.01
N ALA A 161 10.60 -13.46 -0.95
CA ALA A 161 12.05 -13.27 -0.78
C ALA A 161 12.40 -12.40 0.44
N VAL A 162 11.60 -11.35 0.70
CA VAL A 162 11.79 -10.48 1.88
C VAL A 162 11.48 -11.25 3.16
N ARG A 163 10.38 -12.02 3.18
CA ARG A 163 10.04 -12.90 4.30
C ARG A 163 11.17 -13.86 4.60
N ASP A 164 11.58 -14.65 3.60
CA ASP A 164 12.59 -15.72 3.75
C ASP A 164 13.92 -15.12 4.22
N SER A 165 14.32 -13.96 3.67
CA SER A 165 15.56 -13.29 4.05
C SER A 165 15.52 -12.79 5.50
N PHE A 166 14.45 -12.10 5.92
CA PHE A 166 14.33 -11.58 7.28
C PHE A 166 14.21 -12.71 8.32
N GLU A 167 13.37 -13.69 8.06
CA GLU A 167 13.19 -14.85 8.97
C GLU A 167 14.47 -15.67 9.10
N SER A 168 15.23 -15.84 8.01
CA SER A 168 16.55 -16.52 8.06
C SER A 168 17.60 -15.73 8.84
N ALA A 169 17.62 -14.40 8.70
CA ALA A 169 18.60 -13.56 9.36
C ALA A 169 18.35 -13.40 10.86
N THR A 170 17.08 -13.45 11.29
CA THR A 170 16.69 -13.09 12.66
C THR A 170 16.08 -14.24 13.46
N GLY A 171 15.57 -15.27 12.82
CA GLY A 171 14.75 -16.31 13.44
C GLY A 171 13.33 -15.86 13.82
N ILE A 172 12.96 -14.62 13.53
CA ILE A 172 11.66 -14.03 13.90
C ILE A 172 10.68 -14.16 12.73
N ARG A 173 9.51 -14.73 12.99
CA ARG A 173 8.46 -14.88 11.97
C ARG A 173 7.78 -13.56 11.67
N LEU A 174 7.55 -13.28 10.39
CA LEU A 174 6.72 -12.19 9.93
C LEU A 174 5.24 -12.60 9.93
N VAL A 175 4.42 -11.77 10.59
CA VAL A 175 2.98 -11.97 10.72
C VAL A 175 2.26 -10.92 9.88
N GLU A 176 1.50 -11.36 8.90
CA GLU A 176 0.77 -10.45 8.01
C GLU A 176 -0.56 -10.01 8.60
N GLY A 177 -0.91 -8.75 8.31
CA GLY A 177 -2.24 -8.20 8.52
C GLY A 177 -2.65 -7.33 7.33
N TYR A 178 -3.94 -7.18 7.14
CA TYR A 178 -4.49 -6.32 6.10
C TYR A 178 -5.44 -5.30 6.69
N GLY A 179 -5.44 -4.14 6.08
CA GLY A 179 -6.37 -3.07 6.39
C GLY A 179 -6.13 -1.84 5.53
N LEU A 180 -7.00 -0.88 5.66
CA LEU A 180 -7.00 0.36 4.90
C LEU A 180 -7.54 1.50 5.76
N THR A 181 -7.21 2.72 5.37
CA THR A 181 -7.60 3.91 6.12
C THR A 181 -9.13 4.05 6.21
N GLU A 182 -9.86 3.67 5.18
CA GLU A 182 -11.32 3.70 5.12
C GLU A 182 -12.00 2.66 6.05
N ALA A 183 -11.24 1.69 6.55
CA ALA A 183 -11.64 0.77 7.62
C ALA A 183 -10.82 1.00 8.90
N THR A 184 -10.51 2.25 9.19
CA THR A 184 -9.71 2.74 10.30
C THR A 184 -8.24 2.31 10.20
N CYS A 185 -7.91 1.03 10.37
CA CYS A 185 -6.58 0.51 10.20
C CYS A 185 -6.58 -0.98 9.86
N ALA A 186 -6.64 -1.85 10.87
CA ALA A 186 -6.57 -3.28 10.68
C ALA A 186 -7.95 -3.90 10.48
N SER A 187 -8.06 -4.80 9.54
CA SER A 187 -9.28 -5.54 9.26
C SER A 187 -9.07 -7.04 9.36
N THR A 188 -7.86 -7.52 9.09
CA THR A 188 -7.45 -8.92 9.32
C THR A 188 -6.14 -8.99 10.08
N LEU A 189 -5.90 -10.12 10.72
CA LEU A 189 -4.66 -10.44 11.41
C LEU A 189 -4.35 -11.94 11.26
N SER A 190 -3.09 -12.25 10.95
CA SER A 190 -2.55 -13.59 11.08
C SER A 190 -1.96 -13.80 12.47
N PHE A 191 -1.78 -15.09 12.85
CA PHE A 191 -1.12 -15.47 14.09
C PHE A 191 0.08 -16.35 13.79
N PRO A 192 1.18 -16.30 14.58
CA PRO A 192 2.37 -17.09 14.31
C PRO A 192 2.11 -18.58 14.17
N ASP A 193 1.21 -19.11 15.01
CA ASP A 193 0.89 -20.54 15.06
C ASP A 193 -0.32 -20.93 14.20
N HIS A 194 -0.98 -19.97 13.57
CA HIS A 194 -2.17 -20.18 12.76
C HIS A 194 -2.16 -19.28 11.51
N SER A 195 -1.00 -19.18 10.86
CA SER A 195 -0.86 -18.49 9.58
C SER A 195 -0.96 -19.45 8.40
N ARG A 196 -1.48 -18.96 7.28
CA ARG A 196 -1.50 -19.68 6.00
C ARG A 196 -0.63 -18.95 4.98
N PRO A 197 0.22 -19.65 4.24
CA PRO A 197 1.04 -19.02 3.20
C PRO A 197 0.18 -18.23 2.19
N GLY A 198 0.52 -16.98 1.97
CA GLY A 198 -0.18 -16.09 1.05
C GLY A 198 -1.49 -15.49 1.56
N ALA A 199 -1.97 -15.89 2.76
CA ALA A 199 -3.11 -15.24 3.38
C ALA A 199 -2.67 -14.10 4.29
N VAL A 200 -3.45 -13.01 4.31
CA VAL A 200 -3.27 -11.87 5.22
C VAL A 200 -4.04 -12.04 6.55
N GLY A 201 -4.41 -13.28 6.86
CA GLY A 201 -5.09 -13.65 8.09
C GLY A 201 -6.60 -13.75 7.97
N GLN A 202 -7.26 -13.79 9.12
CA GLN A 202 -8.71 -13.83 9.26
C GLN A 202 -9.22 -12.48 9.78
N ARG A 203 -10.50 -12.18 9.54
CA ARG A 203 -11.15 -10.94 10.00
C ARG A 203 -11.01 -10.73 11.50
N LEU A 204 -10.86 -9.50 11.93
CA LEU A 204 -10.95 -9.13 13.33
C LEU A 204 -12.38 -9.34 13.87
N PRO A 205 -12.56 -9.51 15.20
CA PRO A 205 -13.87 -9.61 15.82
C PRO A 205 -14.79 -8.45 15.43
N TYR A 206 -16.11 -8.70 15.42
CA TYR A 206 -17.17 -7.72 15.05
C TYR A 206 -17.11 -7.18 13.62
N LEU A 207 -16.11 -7.52 12.82
CA LEU A 207 -16.14 -7.26 11.40
C LEU A 207 -16.86 -8.39 10.65
N GLN A 208 -17.53 -8.01 9.59
CA GLN A 208 -18.02 -8.92 8.56
C GLN A 208 -17.22 -8.70 7.30
N MET A 209 -16.91 -9.78 6.61
CA MET A 209 -16.18 -9.74 5.34
C MET A 209 -16.87 -10.64 4.33
N LYS A 210 -16.89 -10.20 3.10
CA LYS A 210 -17.35 -10.99 1.95
C LYS A 210 -16.54 -10.63 0.72
N VAL A 211 -16.55 -11.55 -0.22
CA VAL A 211 -16.08 -11.31 -1.58
C VAL A 211 -17.31 -11.26 -2.48
N ALA A 212 -17.42 -10.25 -3.31
CA ALA A 212 -18.58 -10.03 -4.12
C ALA A 212 -18.22 -9.42 -5.48
N GLU A 213 -19.11 -9.58 -6.42
CA GLU A 213 -19.12 -8.86 -7.70
C GLU A 213 -20.25 -7.83 -7.71
N VAL A 214 -20.11 -6.84 -8.57
CA VAL A 214 -21.20 -5.89 -8.86
C VAL A 214 -21.85 -6.31 -10.18
N ASP A 215 -23.13 -6.65 -10.12
CA ASP A 215 -23.89 -7.05 -11.32
C ASP A 215 -24.19 -5.86 -12.25
N ALA A 216 -24.83 -6.15 -13.39
CA ALA A 216 -25.20 -5.14 -14.38
C ALA A 216 -26.18 -4.07 -13.85
N HIS A 217 -26.83 -4.32 -12.72
CA HIS A 217 -27.75 -3.40 -12.02
C HIS A 217 -27.07 -2.63 -10.89
N GLY A 218 -25.77 -2.84 -10.68
CA GLY A 218 -24.98 -2.20 -9.61
C GLY A 218 -25.21 -2.82 -8.22
N GLN A 219 -25.78 -4.03 -8.15
CA GLN A 219 -26.01 -4.74 -6.89
C GLN A 219 -24.82 -5.66 -6.55
N TRP A 220 -24.53 -5.77 -5.25
CA TRP A 220 -23.56 -6.72 -4.75
C TRP A 220 -24.11 -8.15 -4.83
N VAL A 221 -23.39 -9.04 -5.52
CA VAL A 221 -23.65 -10.48 -5.56
C VAL A 221 -22.51 -11.18 -4.85
N ASP A 222 -22.81 -11.82 -3.72
CA ASP A 222 -21.82 -12.52 -2.90
C ASP A 222 -21.28 -13.74 -3.65
N LEU A 223 -19.96 -13.90 -3.65
CA LEU A 223 -19.29 -15.03 -4.27
C LEU A 223 -19.00 -16.13 -3.22
N PRO A 224 -19.08 -17.40 -3.64
CA PRO A 224 -18.74 -18.52 -2.77
C PRO A 224 -17.24 -18.54 -2.44
N PRO A 225 -16.84 -19.24 -1.34
CA PRO A 225 -15.44 -19.40 -0.99
C PRO A 225 -14.58 -19.88 -2.16
N GLY A 226 -13.35 -19.39 -2.24
CA GLY A 226 -12.39 -19.71 -3.28
C GLY A 226 -12.50 -18.86 -4.55
N GLN A 227 -13.62 -18.21 -4.81
CA GLN A 227 -13.74 -17.30 -5.94
C GLN A 227 -13.14 -15.92 -5.65
N VAL A 228 -12.56 -15.31 -6.68
CA VAL A 228 -11.97 -13.98 -6.62
C VAL A 228 -12.98 -12.92 -6.99
N GLY A 229 -13.09 -11.89 -6.19
CA GLY A 229 -13.91 -10.71 -6.42
C GLY A 229 -13.50 -9.55 -5.52
N THR A 230 -14.31 -8.51 -5.48
CA THR A 230 -14.06 -7.35 -4.62
C THR A 230 -14.24 -7.70 -3.15
N LEU A 231 -13.25 -7.43 -2.33
CA LEU A 231 -13.36 -7.55 -0.88
C LEU A 231 -14.22 -6.42 -0.32
N ALA A 232 -15.27 -6.78 0.40
CA ALA A 232 -16.13 -5.85 1.10
C ALA A 232 -16.08 -6.08 2.62
N ILE A 233 -16.07 -4.99 3.38
CA ILE A 233 -15.96 -4.99 4.85
C ILE A 233 -17.14 -4.23 5.45
N LYS A 234 -17.70 -4.77 6.54
CA LYS A 234 -18.74 -4.10 7.33
C LYS A 234 -18.43 -4.27 8.81
N GLY A 235 -18.62 -3.20 9.57
CA GLY A 235 -18.42 -3.21 11.02
C GLY A 235 -18.09 -1.84 11.60
N PRO A 236 -17.76 -1.79 12.90
CA PRO A 236 -17.57 -0.53 13.61
C PRO A 236 -16.32 0.25 13.17
N THR A 237 -15.39 -0.36 12.45
CA THR A 237 -14.19 0.32 11.93
C THR A 237 -14.41 1.01 10.60
N VAL A 238 -15.57 0.81 9.93
CA VAL A 238 -15.85 1.49 8.67
C VAL A 238 -16.02 2.98 8.92
N PHE A 239 -15.24 3.78 8.21
CA PHE A 239 -15.16 5.23 8.38
C PHE A 239 -16.49 5.95 8.06
N PRO A 240 -16.77 7.12 8.63
CA PRO A 240 -17.99 7.89 8.34
C PRO A 240 -17.93 8.62 6.99
N GLY A 241 -16.76 8.66 6.31
CA GLY A 241 -16.59 9.26 5.00
C GLY A 241 -15.32 10.09 4.86
N TYR A 242 -15.15 10.64 3.66
CA TYR A 242 -14.10 11.60 3.35
C TYR A 242 -14.57 13.02 3.65
N VAL A 243 -13.65 13.87 4.12
CA VAL A 243 -13.92 15.29 4.32
C VAL A 243 -14.01 15.98 2.97
N THR A 244 -15.20 16.48 2.64
CA THR A 244 -15.48 17.20 1.38
C THR A 244 -15.60 18.70 1.57
N GLY A 245 -15.61 19.18 2.82
CA GLY A 245 -15.71 20.58 3.17
C GLY A 245 -15.94 20.79 4.66
N ARG A 246 -16.28 22.04 5.04
CA ARG A 246 -16.59 22.39 6.42
C ARG A 246 -17.99 23.02 6.50
N GLY A 247 -18.77 22.56 7.43
CA GLY A 247 -20.08 23.11 7.79
C GLY A 247 -20.06 23.86 9.13
N PRO A 248 -21.21 24.41 9.57
CA PRO A 248 -21.34 25.05 10.88
C PRO A 248 -21.01 24.10 12.06
N ASP A 249 -21.42 22.84 11.92
CA ASP A 249 -21.33 21.82 12.97
C ASP A 249 -20.10 20.90 12.81
N GLY A 250 -19.13 21.27 11.95
CA GLY A 250 -17.92 20.46 11.75
C GLY A 250 -17.65 20.08 10.28
N PRO A 251 -16.83 19.04 10.04
CA PRO A 251 -16.51 18.60 8.69
C PRO A 251 -17.75 17.98 8.00
N ARG A 252 -17.93 18.31 6.71
CA ARG A 252 -18.88 17.60 5.86
C ARG A 252 -18.25 16.32 5.37
N LEU A 253 -18.93 15.19 5.57
CA LEU A 253 -18.43 13.87 5.23
C LEU A 253 -19.27 13.26 4.11
N ASP A 254 -18.58 12.55 3.19
CA ASP A 254 -19.21 11.83 2.09
C ASP A 254 -18.42 10.55 1.81
N HIS A 255 -19.09 9.43 1.68
CA HIS A 255 -18.46 8.15 1.35
C HIS A 255 -17.97 8.07 -0.11
N MET A 256 -18.38 9.01 -0.97
CA MET A 256 -18.04 9.03 -2.39
C MET A 256 -18.32 7.69 -3.09
N GLY A 257 -19.43 7.05 -2.76
CA GLY A 257 -19.85 5.76 -3.31
C GLY A 257 -19.10 4.53 -2.78
N LYS A 258 -18.17 4.72 -1.82
CA LYS A 258 -17.39 3.62 -1.24
C LYS A 258 -18.16 2.74 -0.27
N VAL A 259 -19.22 3.25 0.34
CA VAL A 259 -20.04 2.49 1.29
C VAL A 259 -21.44 2.35 0.73
N ARG A 260 -21.93 1.10 0.67
CA ARG A 260 -23.30 0.75 0.26
C ARG A 260 -23.88 -0.24 1.25
N ASP A 261 -25.04 0.05 1.82
CA ASP A 261 -25.72 -0.78 2.83
C ASP A 261 -24.83 -1.16 4.03
N GLY A 262 -23.91 -0.25 4.40
CA GLY A 262 -22.92 -0.44 5.45
C GLY A 262 -21.72 -1.29 5.05
N TRP A 263 -21.62 -1.76 3.80
CA TRP A 263 -20.47 -2.46 3.25
C TRP A 263 -19.52 -1.47 2.56
N LEU A 264 -18.28 -1.45 3.03
CA LEU A 264 -17.18 -0.71 2.40
C LEU A 264 -16.61 -1.50 1.23
N ASP A 265 -16.64 -0.90 0.05
CA ASP A 265 -15.86 -1.33 -1.12
C ASP A 265 -14.39 -0.96 -0.90
N THR A 266 -13.55 -1.95 -0.64
CA THR A 266 -12.12 -1.73 -0.40
C THR A 266 -11.37 -1.35 -1.68
N GLY A 267 -11.86 -1.76 -2.85
CA GLY A 267 -11.17 -1.67 -4.13
C GLY A 267 -10.05 -2.69 -4.28
N ASP A 268 -9.89 -3.59 -3.31
CA ASP A 268 -8.95 -4.70 -3.35
C ASP A 268 -9.67 -5.98 -3.79
N LEU A 269 -9.02 -6.79 -4.60
CA LEU A 269 -9.51 -8.11 -4.99
C LEU A 269 -8.98 -9.15 -4.04
N ALA A 270 -9.86 -10.08 -3.68
CA ALA A 270 -9.52 -11.15 -2.75
C ALA A 270 -10.33 -12.41 -3.03
N ARG A 271 -9.92 -13.51 -2.45
CA ARG A 271 -10.74 -14.69 -2.18
C ARG A 271 -10.74 -15.01 -0.71
N LEU A 272 -11.83 -15.55 -0.22
CA LEU A 272 -11.93 -16.15 1.11
C LEU A 272 -11.88 -17.67 0.95
N ASP A 273 -11.22 -18.36 1.84
CA ASP A 273 -11.37 -19.83 1.92
C ASP A 273 -12.49 -20.21 2.89
N ASP A 274 -12.76 -21.53 2.99
CA ASP A 274 -13.85 -22.06 3.83
C ASP A 274 -13.67 -21.76 5.34
N ASP A 275 -12.43 -21.51 5.77
CA ASP A 275 -12.11 -21.15 7.17
C ASP A 275 -12.05 -19.63 7.36
N GLY A 276 -12.33 -18.84 6.33
CA GLY A 276 -12.37 -17.36 6.37
C GLY A 276 -11.01 -16.70 6.33
N PHE A 277 -9.96 -17.38 5.86
CA PHE A 277 -8.69 -16.72 5.55
C PHE A 277 -8.81 -15.88 4.28
N VAL A 278 -8.27 -14.66 4.33
CA VAL A 278 -8.30 -13.71 3.24
C VAL A 278 -7.01 -13.80 2.44
N TYR A 279 -7.13 -14.01 1.13
CA TYR A 279 -6.03 -13.99 0.17
C TYR A 279 -6.24 -12.81 -0.77
N LEU A 280 -5.37 -11.82 -0.68
CA LEU A 280 -5.40 -10.68 -1.61
C LEU A 280 -4.81 -11.12 -2.95
N THR A 281 -5.49 -10.75 -4.03
CA THR A 281 -5.08 -11.02 -5.41
C THR A 281 -4.81 -9.75 -6.20
N GLY A 282 -4.57 -8.63 -5.50
CA GLY A 282 -4.23 -7.36 -6.10
C GLY A 282 -5.30 -6.28 -5.90
N ARG A 283 -5.13 -5.17 -6.60
CA ARG A 283 -6.14 -4.11 -6.66
C ARG A 283 -6.84 -4.12 -7.99
N ALA A 284 -8.15 -4.00 -7.98
CA ALA A 284 -8.95 -3.95 -9.21
C ALA A 284 -8.40 -2.94 -10.24
N LYS A 285 -7.96 -1.77 -9.77
CA LYS A 285 -7.37 -0.71 -10.61
C LYS A 285 -5.91 -0.92 -11.02
N ASP A 286 -5.21 -1.87 -10.40
CA ASP A 286 -3.80 -2.15 -10.68
C ASP A 286 -3.62 -3.39 -11.56
N LEU A 287 -4.69 -4.16 -11.79
CA LEU A 287 -4.66 -5.26 -12.75
C LEU A 287 -4.21 -4.76 -14.13
N ILE A 288 -3.43 -5.59 -14.78
CA ILE A 288 -3.02 -5.37 -16.17
C ILE A 288 -4.01 -6.10 -17.04
N ILE A 289 -4.78 -5.35 -17.83
CA ILE A 289 -5.86 -5.91 -18.65
C ILE A 289 -5.32 -6.18 -20.06
N ARG A 290 -4.88 -7.40 -20.30
CA ARG A 290 -4.33 -7.83 -21.57
C ARG A 290 -5.35 -8.65 -22.37
N GLY A 291 -5.96 -8.04 -23.39
CA GLY A 291 -6.95 -8.72 -24.24
C GLY A 291 -8.15 -9.28 -23.48
N GLY A 292 -8.58 -8.60 -22.40
CA GLY A 292 -9.66 -9.03 -21.51
C GLY A 292 -9.21 -10.01 -20.41
N HIS A 293 -7.93 -10.42 -20.40
CA HIS A 293 -7.36 -11.24 -19.34
C HIS A 293 -6.78 -10.36 -18.23
N ASN A 294 -7.20 -10.60 -16.99
CA ASN A 294 -6.76 -9.86 -15.81
C ASN A 294 -5.48 -10.48 -15.24
N ILE A 295 -4.37 -9.78 -15.35
CA ILE A 295 -3.06 -10.21 -14.83
C ILE A 295 -2.76 -9.47 -13.54
N ASP A 296 -2.46 -10.22 -12.47
CA ASP A 296 -1.98 -9.63 -11.23
C ASP A 296 -0.50 -9.21 -11.38
N PRO A 297 -0.17 -7.92 -11.20
CA PRO A 297 1.23 -7.48 -11.20
C PRO A 297 2.11 -8.21 -10.19
N ALA A 298 1.54 -8.66 -9.06
CA ALA A 298 2.28 -9.35 -8.00
C ALA A 298 2.92 -10.66 -8.47
N ASP A 299 2.31 -11.38 -9.41
CA ASP A 299 2.87 -12.60 -9.97
C ASP A 299 4.20 -12.33 -10.70
N ILE A 300 4.25 -11.23 -11.44
CA ILE A 300 5.46 -10.79 -12.16
C ILE A 300 6.51 -10.29 -11.17
N GLU A 301 6.09 -9.49 -10.18
CA GLU A 301 6.95 -8.91 -9.15
C GLU A 301 7.61 -10.02 -8.31
N ASN A 302 6.82 -10.96 -7.82
CA ASN A 302 7.31 -12.11 -7.05
C ASN A 302 8.26 -12.99 -7.88
N THR A 303 7.94 -13.23 -9.15
CA THR A 303 8.81 -14.00 -10.05
C THR A 303 10.16 -13.31 -10.22
N LEU A 304 10.19 -12.01 -10.49
CA LEU A 304 11.45 -11.27 -10.66
C LEU A 304 12.27 -11.21 -9.37
N LEU A 305 11.62 -11.14 -8.21
CA LEU A 305 12.28 -11.17 -6.90
C LEU A 305 12.92 -12.52 -6.54
N THR A 306 12.62 -13.62 -7.27
CA THR A 306 13.35 -14.89 -7.12
C THR A 306 14.71 -14.87 -7.81
N HIS A 307 14.96 -13.90 -8.70
CA HIS A 307 16.26 -13.78 -9.37
C HIS A 307 17.30 -13.20 -8.40
N PRO A 308 18.50 -13.83 -8.25
CA PRO A 308 19.46 -13.47 -7.20
C PRO A 308 20.02 -12.03 -7.31
N ALA A 309 19.99 -11.45 -8.50
CA ALA A 309 20.44 -10.08 -8.71
C ALA A 309 19.38 -9.01 -8.39
N VAL A 310 18.09 -9.37 -8.19
CA VAL A 310 16.98 -8.41 -8.04
C VAL A 310 16.68 -8.16 -6.58
N THR A 311 16.68 -6.89 -6.18
CA THR A 311 16.33 -6.44 -4.81
C THR A 311 14.97 -5.80 -4.70
N GLY A 312 14.39 -5.38 -5.83
CA GLY A 312 13.06 -4.80 -5.88
C GLY A 312 12.46 -4.98 -7.27
N ALA A 313 11.17 -5.24 -7.33
CA ALA A 313 10.44 -5.39 -8.58
C ALA A 313 9.05 -4.75 -8.47
N GLN A 314 8.62 -4.09 -9.54
CA GLN A 314 7.26 -3.58 -9.71
C GLN A 314 6.81 -3.80 -11.14
N ALA A 315 5.54 -4.21 -11.33
CA ALA A 315 4.95 -4.41 -12.64
C ALA A 315 3.72 -3.52 -12.85
N VAL A 316 3.54 -3.06 -14.07
CA VAL A 316 2.41 -2.22 -14.49
C VAL A 316 1.98 -2.56 -15.92
N GLY A 317 0.74 -2.18 -16.27
CA GLY A 317 0.28 -2.19 -17.66
C GLY A 317 0.95 -1.08 -18.47
N ARG A 318 1.47 -1.42 -19.64
CA ARG A 318 1.89 -0.51 -20.69
C ARG A 318 0.81 -0.50 -21.75
N PRO A 319 0.32 0.67 -22.19
CA PRO A 319 -0.67 0.77 -23.25
C PRO A 319 -0.25 0.02 -24.53
N ASP A 320 -1.17 -0.71 -25.11
CA ASP A 320 -0.98 -1.51 -26.34
C ASP A 320 -2.23 -1.47 -27.21
N ILE A 321 -2.09 -1.21 -28.51
CA ILE A 321 -3.21 -1.01 -29.45
C ILE A 321 -4.02 -2.28 -29.72
N HIS A 322 -3.44 -3.45 -29.50
CA HIS A 322 -4.11 -4.73 -29.82
C HIS A 322 -4.70 -5.41 -28.60
N SER A 323 -4.07 -5.27 -27.46
CA SER A 323 -4.46 -5.97 -26.24
C SER A 323 -4.92 -5.04 -25.09
N GLY A 324 -5.04 -3.75 -25.36
CA GLY A 324 -5.35 -2.75 -24.35
C GLY A 324 -4.11 -2.43 -23.50
N GLU A 325 -3.61 -3.43 -22.78
CA GLU A 325 -2.36 -3.34 -22.04
C GLU A 325 -1.47 -4.58 -22.26
N VAL A 326 -0.16 -4.40 -22.07
CA VAL A 326 0.81 -5.48 -21.92
C VAL A 326 1.63 -5.27 -20.65
N PRO A 327 1.98 -6.35 -19.92
CA PRO A 327 2.78 -6.21 -18.73
C PRO A 327 4.21 -5.73 -19.04
N VAL A 328 4.69 -4.79 -18.22
CA VAL A 328 6.10 -4.38 -18.17
C VAL A 328 6.55 -4.30 -16.72
N ALA A 329 7.83 -4.53 -16.47
CA ALA A 329 8.37 -4.52 -15.13
C ALA A 329 9.54 -3.55 -14.98
N PHE A 330 9.73 -3.07 -13.75
CA PHE A 330 10.80 -2.20 -13.31
C PHE A 330 11.48 -2.84 -12.10
N VAL A 331 12.80 -2.94 -12.12
CA VAL A 331 13.57 -3.64 -11.09
C VAL A 331 14.72 -2.81 -10.58
N THR A 332 15.15 -3.10 -9.35
CA THR A 332 16.43 -2.65 -8.79
C THR A 332 17.34 -3.84 -8.55
N LEU A 333 18.64 -3.66 -8.68
CA LEU A 333 19.63 -4.72 -8.54
C LEU A 333 20.40 -4.59 -7.22
N ALA A 334 20.92 -5.72 -6.77
CA ALA A 334 21.88 -5.76 -5.67
C ALA A 334 23.18 -5.03 -6.05
N PRO A 335 23.86 -4.37 -5.10
CA PRO A 335 25.14 -3.72 -5.36
C PRO A 335 26.14 -4.67 -5.98
N GLY A 336 26.71 -4.30 -7.13
CA GLY A 336 27.67 -5.10 -7.86
C GLY A 336 27.10 -6.27 -8.68
N ALA A 337 25.78 -6.49 -8.67
CA ALA A 337 25.17 -7.49 -9.53
C ALA A 337 25.25 -7.08 -11.00
N VAL A 338 25.55 -8.07 -11.85
CA VAL A 338 25.65 -7.90 -13.30
C VAL A 338 24.57 -8.76 -13.95
N THR A 339 23.59 -8.11 -14.54
CA THR A 339 22.54 -8.76 -15.34
C THR A 339 21.95 -7.73 -16.30
N THR A 340 21.28 -8.18 -17.34
CA THR A 340 20.67 -7.33 -18.37
C THR A 340 19.15 -7.32 -18.28
N SER A 341 18.53 -6.29 -18.83
CA SER A 341 17.07 -6.23 -18.97
C SER A 341 16.49 -7.41 -19.75
N GLU A 342 17.24 -7.93 -20.71
CA GLU A 342 16.84 -9.07 -21.53
C GLU A 342 16.90 -10.38 -20.75
N GLU A 343 17.97 -10.62 -20.00
CA GLU A 343 18.08 -11.80 -19.11
C GLU A 343 16.95 -11.83 -18.07
N LEU A 344 16.64 -10.68 -17.46
CA LEU A 344 15.55 -10.59 -16.48
C LEU A 344 14.17 -10.78 -17.11
N ARG A 345 13.97 -10.28 -18.34
CA ARG A 345 12.74 -10.52 -19.10
C ARG A 345 12.58 -12.02 -19.40
N ASP A 346 13.65 -12.66 -19.86
CA ASP A 346 13.63 -14.08 -20.21
C ASP A 346 13.46 -14.94 -18.94
N TRP A 347 14.12 -14.58 -17.83
CA TRP A 347 13.85 -15.19 -16.53
C TRP A 347 12.37 -15.10 -16.15
N ALA A 348 11.79 -13.90 -16.20
CA ALA A 348 10.37 -13.72 -15.86
C ALA A 348 9.46 -14.56 -16.78
N ARG A 349 9.70 -14.55 -18.10
CA ARG A 349 8.91 -15.35 -19.06
C ARG A 349 8.91 -16.84 -18.72
N ASP A 350 10.06 -17.36 -18.29
CA ASP A 350 10.24 -18.80 -18.04
C ASP A 350 9.73 -19.25 -16.66
N HIS A 351 9.44 -18.29 -15.74
CA HIS A 351 9.07 -18.58 -14.36
C HIS A 351 7.72 -18.00 -13.92
N VAL A 352 7.06 -17.13 -14.71
CA VAL A 352 5.69 -16.67 -14.35
C VAL A 352 4.69 -17.82 -14.36
N PRO A 353 3.68 -17.77 -13.49
CA PRO A 353 2.70 -18.85 -13.39
C PRO A 353 1.85 -19.02 -14.67
N GLU A 354 1.72 -17.95 -15.44
CA GLU A 354 0.99 -17.98 -16.73
C GLU A 354 1.72 -17.15 -17.79
N GLN A 355 1.69 -17.63 -19.04
CA GLN A 355 2.38 -16.97 -20.15
C GLN A 355 1.83 -15.56 -20.48
N ALA A 356 0.57 -15.30 -20.17
CA ALA A 356 -0.03 -13.99 -20.36
C ALA A 356 0.64 -12.92 -19.47
N ALA A 357 1.15 -13.31 -18.31
CA ALA A 357 1.84 -12.46 -17.35
C ALA A 357 3.31 -12.17 -17.74
N ALA A 358 3.88 -12.86 -18.73
CA ALA A 358 5.26 -12.63 -19.16
C ALA A 358 5.46 -11.16 -19.58
N PRO A 359 6.39 -10.41 -18.93
CA PRO A 359 6.56 -8.99 -19.19
C PRO A 359 7.17 -8.77 -20.58
N ARG A 360 6.62 -7.80 -21.31
CA ARG A 360 7.12 -7.41 -22.63
C ARG A 360 8.51 -6.77 -22.57
N ALA A 361 8.78 -6.10 -21.45
CA ALA A 361 10.07 -5.46 -21.18
C ALA A 361 10.33 -5.41 -19.66
N VAL A 362 11.60 -5.47 -19.30
CA VAL A 362 12.07 -5.20 -17.94
C VAL A 362 13.02 -4.01 -17.99
N THR A 363 12.83 -3.03 -17.11
CA THR A 363 13.68 -1.84 -17.01
C THR A 363 14.42 -1.84 -15.68
N ILE A 364 15.74 -1.74 -15.72
CA ILE A 364 16.55 -1.63 -14.51
C ILE A 364 16.61 -0.15 -14.09
N LEU A 365 16.26 0.12 -12.84
CA LEU A 365 16.28 1.45 -12.22
C LEU A 365 17.29 1.48 -11.08
N GLN A 366 17.80 2.68 -10.77
CA GLN A 366 18.64 2.89 -9.57
C GLN A 366 17.81 2.76 -8.28
N ALA A 367 16.56 3.25 -8.30
CA ALA A 367 15.60 3.14 -7.20
C ALA A 367 14.17 3.07 -7.77
N LEU A 368 13.32 2.26 -7.15
CA LEU A 368 11.90 2.25 -7.44
C LEU A 368 11.23 3.49 -6.82
N PRO A 369 10.29 4.14 -7.53
CA PRO A 369 9.55 5.25 -6.94
C PRO A 369 8.67 4.76 -5.78
N VAL A 370 8.74 5.48 -4.66
CA VAL A 370 7.98 5.18 -3.45
C VAL A 370 7.23 6.39 -2.95
N THR A 371 6.16 6.16 -2.21
CA THR A 371 5.42 7.19 -1.49
C THR A 371 6.21 7.64 -0.24
N HIS A 372 5.75 8.71 0.44
CA HIS A 372 6.35 9.18 1.69
C HIS A 372 6.36 8.14 2.83
N VAL A 373 5.55 7.09 2.71
CA VAL A 373 5.49 5.98 3.69
C VAL A 373 6.21 4.73 3.19
N GLY A 374 7.01 4.83 2.12
CA GLY A 374 7.81 3.72 1.60
C GLY A 374 7.04 2.69 0.76
N LYS A 375 5.78 2.95 0.41
CA LYS A 375 5.01 2.09 -0.51
C LYS A 375 5.39 2.37 -1.95
N ALA A 376 5.39 1.35 -2.81
CA ALA A 376 5.59 1.52 -4.24
C ALA A 376 4.62 2.54 -4.86
N PHE A 377 5.15 3.46 -5.66
CA PHE A 377 4.37 4.49 -6.34
C PHE A 377 4.17 4.13 -7.82
N LYS A 378 3.28 3.15 -8.08
CA LYS A 378 2.98 2.63 -9.42
C LYS A 378 2.53 3.70 -10.43
N PRO A 379 1.85 4.80 -10.09
CA PRO A 379 1.49 5.83 -11.07
C PRO A 379 2.69 6.42 -11.81
N ALA A 380 3.83 6.61 -11.16
CA ALA A 380 5.04 7.08 -11.83
C ALA A 380 5.58 6.05 -12.85
N LEU A 381 5.49 4.76 -12.51
CA LEU A 381 5.90 3.67 -13.41
C LEU A 381 4.95 3.54 -14.60
N ARG A 382 3.64 3.67 -14.37
CA ARG A 382 2.63 3.71 -15.44
C ARG A 382 2.85 4.91 -16.36
N ALA A 383 3.18 6.09 -15.81
CA ALA A 383 3.50 7.28 -16.60
C ALA A 383 4.73 7.06 -17.48
N ALA A 384 5.77 6.41 -16.96
CA ALA A 384 6.95 6.03 -17.75
C ALA A 384 6.60 5.03 -18.86
N ALA A 385 5.81 3.99 -18.54
CA ALA A 385 5.36 2.99 -19.51
C ALA A 385 4.47 3.60 -20.61
N THR A 386 3.59 4.54 -20.26
CA THR A 386 2.73 5.28 -21.20
C THR A 386 3.57 6.17 -22.10
N ARG A 387 4.54 6.92 -21.55
CA ARG A 387 5.49 7.71 -22.33
C ARG A 387 6.18 6.84 -23.39
N ASP A 388 6.70 5.70 -22.99
CA ASP A 388 7.45 4.81 -23.87
C ASP A 388 6.57 4.19 -24.97
N ALA A 389 5.31 3.84 -24.66
CA ALA A 389 4.35 3.36 -25.63
C ALA A 389 4.01 4.42 -26.67
N VAL A 390 3.68 5.64 -26.21
CA VAL A 390 3.31 6.77 -27.07
C VAL A 390 4.50 7.25 -27.89
N ALA A 391 5.69 7.38 -27.29
CA ALA A 391 6.90 7.74 -28.02
C ALA A 391 7.26 6.71 -29.12
N GLN A 392 6.99 5.42 -28.87
CA GLN A 392 7.16 4.38 -29.87
C GLN A 392 6.14 4.51 -31.00
N ALA A 393 4.86 4.75 -30.66
CA ALA A 393 3.76 4.88 -31.64
C ALA A 393 3.93 6.11 -32.52
N LEU A 394 4.40 7.22 -31.97
CA LEU A 394 4.60 8.48 -32.69
C LEU A 394 5.99 8.61 -33.34
N ARG A 395 6.78 7.51 -33.37
CA ARG A 395 8.09 7.51 -34.01
C ARG A 395 7.94 7.79 -35.50
N GLY A 396 8.54 8.87 -35.97
CA GLY A 396 8.49 9.30 -37.35
C GLY A 396 7.35 10.25 -37.70
N VAL A 397 6.53 10.67 -36.72
CA VAL A 397 5.57 11.78 -36.90
C VAL A 397 6.32 13.12 -36.80
N PRO A 398 6.45 13.88 -37.90
CA PRO A 398 7.41 15.01 -37.96
C PRO A 398 7.11 16.17 -37.03
N CYS A 399 5.83 16.35 -36.66
CA CYS A 399 5.40 17.44 -35.79
C CYS A 399 5.68 17.20 -34.31
N VAL A 400 6.00 15.96 -33.88
CA VAL A 400 6.25 15.60 -32.50
C VAL A 400 7.67 15.95 -32.10
N ARG A 401 7.82 16.72 -31.02
CA ARG A 401 9.08 17.14 -30.43
C ARG A 401 9.42 16.39 -29.17
N SER A 402 8.42 16.17 -28.31
CA SER A 402 8.59 15.49 -27.04
C SER A 402 7.34 14.66 -26.67
N VAL A 403 7.55 13.63 -25.84
CA VAL A 403 6.47 12.84 -25.22
C VAL A 403 6.77 12.70 -23.75
N ARG A 404 5.80 13.04 -22.91
CA ARG A 404 5.88 12.88 -21.46
C ARG A 404 4.68 12.08 -20.97
N GLY A 405 4.89 11.17 -20.03
CA GLY A 405 3.83 10.58 -19.24
C GLY A 405 3.70 11.36 -17.94
N VAL A 406 2.50 11.81 -17.62
CA VAL A 406 2.23 12.60 -16.40
C VAL A 406 1.06 12.00 -15.62
N VAL A 407 1.07 12.24 -14.32
CA VAL A 407 -0.04 11.85 -13.44
C VAL A 407 -0.82 13.12 -13.11
N GLU A 408 -2.03 13.25 -13.63
CA GLU A 408 -2.92 14.38 -13.40
C GLU A 408 -4.26 13.90 -12.86
N HIS A 409 -4.70 14.49 -11.74
CA HIS A 409 -5.96 14.14 -11.07
C HIS A 409 -6.15 12.62 -10.87
N GLY A 410 -5.02 11.89 -10.73
CA GLY A 410 -4.99 10.45 -10.50
C GLY A 410 -5.08 9.58 -11.74
N ALA A 411 -5.19 10.15 -12.90
CA ALA A 411 -5.06 9.45 -14.16
C ALA A 411 -3.64 9.64 -14.73
N VAL A 412 -3.17 8.65 -15.44
CA VAL A 412 -1.96 8.77 -16.26
C VAL A 412 -2.39 9.22 -17.65
N ILE A 413 -1.80 10.31 -18.11
CA ILE A 413 -2.02 10.82 -19.46
C ILE A 413 -0.69 11.01 -20.20
N ALA A 414 -0.74 10.96 -21.51
CA ALA A 414 0.37 11.34 -22.37
C ALA A 414 0.28 12.83 -22.73
N VAL A 415 1.38 13.54 -22.56
CA VAL A 415 1.54 14.92 -23.03
C VAL A 415 2.49 14.92 -24.21
N VAL A 416 2.00 15.32 -25.38
CA VAL A 416 2.76 15.34 -26.63
C VAL A 416 3.13 16.78 -26.97
N GLY A 417 4.41 17.08 -26.94
CA GLY A 417 4.96 18.37 -27.36
C GLY A 417 5.02 18.44 -28.89
N LEU A 418 4.37 19.44 -29.47
CA LEU A 418 4.29 19.68 -30.90
C LEU A 418 5.12 20.90 -31.29
N ALA A 419 5.60 20.92 -32.53
CA ALA A 419 6.19 22.13 -33.12
C ALA A 419 5.13 23.23 -33.21
N GLU A 420 5.58 24.49 -33.10
CA GLU A 420 4.68 25.66 -33.20
C GLU A 420 3.93 25.67 -34.54
N GLY A 421 2.60 25.84 -34.48
CA GLY A 421 1.73 25.85 -35.65
C GLY A 421 1.51 24.49 -36.33
N ALA A 422 1.96 23.40 -35.72
CA ALA A 422 1.78 22.07 -36.26
C ALA A 422 0.31 21.59 -36.13
N ASP A 423 -0.16 20.83 -37.14
CA ASP A 423 -1.41 20.09 -37.10
C ASP A 423 -1.25 18.87 -36.22
N ASP A 424 -2.14 18.67 -35.27
CA ASP A 424 -2.15 17.54 -34.34
C ASP A 424 -2.92 16.31 -34.88
N THR A 425 -3.55 16.42 -36.04
CA THR A 425 -4.33 15.34 -36.66
C THR A 425 -3.55 14.01 -36.76
N PRO A 426 -2.28 13.96 -37.19
CA PRO A 426 -1.53 12.71 -37.27
C PRO A 426 -1.29 12.05 -35.89
N VAL A 427 -1.16 12.90 -34.85
CA VAL A 427 -1.01 12.42 -33.46
C VAL A 427 -2.33 11.83 -32.97
N LYS A 428 -3.44 12.54 -33.20
CA LYS A 428 -4.78 12.10 -32.86
C LYS A 428 -5.11 10.77 -33.54
N ASP A 429 -4.94 10.68 -34.87
CA ASP A 429 -5.20 9.45 -35.62
C ASP A 429 -4.41 8.26 -35.09
N THR A 430 -3.17 8.48 -34.62
CA THR A 430 -2.36 7.43 -34.03
C THR A 430 -2.83 7.07 -32.60
N LEU A 431 -3.13 8.07 -31.78
CA LEU A 431 -3.42 7.84 -30.35
C LEU A 431 -4.87 7.47 -30.08
N ASP A 432 -5.81 7.72 -30.98
CA ASP A 432 -7.20 7.25 -30.88
C ASP A 432 -7.33 5.70 -30.89
N HIS A 433 -6.25 5.00 -31.29
CA HIS A 433 -6.18 3.53 -31.19
C HIS A 433 -5.77 3.04 -29.80
N PHE A 434 -5.37 3.93 -28.90
CA PHE A 434 -4.99 3.58 -27.52
C PHE A 434 -6.10 3.97 -26.53
N SER A 435 -6.31 3.14 -25.53
CA SER A 435 -7.22 3.45 -24.41
C SER A 435 -6.54 4.33 -23.36
N ILE A 436 -5.98 5.49 -23.75
CA ILE A 436 -5.28 6.42 -22.87
C ILE A 436 -5.79 7.84 -23.03
N GLY A 437 -5.73 8.62 -21.94
CA GLY A 437 -5.87 10.08 -22.04
C GLY A 437 -4.60 10.70 -22.61
N TRP A 438 -4.76 11.69 -23.48
CA TRP A 438 -3.63 12.46 -23.97
C TRP A 438 -4.02 13.92 -24.26
N ARG A 439 -3.03 14.80 -24.32
CA ARG A 439 -3.18 16.17 -24.78
C ARG A 439 -1.92 16.65 -25.49
N ALA A 440 -2.13 17.58 -26.43
CA ALA A 440 -1.03 18.28 -27.09
C ALA A 440 -0.62 19.55 -26.31
N GLU A 441 0.66 19.88 -26.34
CA GLU A 441 1.23 21.14 -25.90
C GLU A 441 2.15 21.69 -26.99
N VAL A 442 2.25 23.01 -27.11
CA VAL A 442 3.25 23.63 -28.00
C VAL A 442 4.58 23.64 -27.26
N ASP A 443 5.55 22.91 -27.81
CA ASP A 443 6.92 22.92 -27.31
C ASP A 443 7.62 24.21 -27.82
N ARG A 444 7.89 25.15 -26.89
CA ARG A 444 8.51 26.46 -27.20
C ARG A 444 10.02 26.38 -27.20
#